data_eb7b6c50d8eca10a67d280a1dce3fb16
#
_entry.id   eb7b6c50d8eca10a67d280a1dce3fb16
#
_cell.length_a   1.000
_cell.length_b   1.000
_cell.length_c   1.000
_cell.angle_alpha   90.00
_cell.angle_beta   90.00
_cell.angle_gamma   90.00
#
_symmetry.space_group_name_H-M   'P 1'
#
loop_
_entity.id
_entity.type
_entity.pdbx_description
1 polymer ?
#
loop_
_entity_poly.entity_id
_entity_poly.type
_entity_poly.pdbx_seq_one_letter_code
_entity_poly.pdbx_strand_id
1 'polypeptide(L)'
;MDLDGDDIGDIVTGSWPGQLYFFKGKGKGEFAAPVKLQRDGKDINLGSASTVFAADWRNSGRLDLLVGNINGDILLIPNDGSKDRPVYGTPRKLEANGQPIKAPHGDSHPVAADWDGDGKLDLIVGCGDGSVWWYKNIGSKTEPKLAKGVALVKAAPTPNYNDDAPPMKEIKPGTRAKVCVVDWDGDGRLDLLVGDFGMSYGPKPKLSEADKKIEKETNAKLQELQKKLQPFHDEYFKKMQEGAKPDDSEEVKREREKKAQQVFDNKDFQALQQQQQKLFETLRPFQRPYTYQGNVWLYLRKTAPTAGR
;
A
#
# COMPACT_ATOMS: atom_id res chain seq x y z
N MET A 1 15.97 9.02 -9.03
CA MET A 1 17.22 8.24 -9.00
C MET A 1 17.55 7.79 -10.42
N ASP A 2 18.84 7.62 -10.73
CA ASP A 2 19.28 7.15 -12.04
C ASP A 2 19.29 5.60 -12.05
N LEU A 3 18.27 4.99 -12.70
CA LEU A 3 18.10 3.54 -12.77
C LEU A 3 18.78 2.91 -13.99
N ASP A 4 19.05 3.68 -15.05
CA ASP A 4 19.61 3.18 -16.29
C ASP A 4 21.01 3.73 -16.61
N GLY A 5 21.60 4.49 -15.67
CA GLY A 5 22.99 4.90 -15.71
C GLY A 5 23.32 6.05 -16.67
N ASP A 6 22.31 6.83 -17.08
CA ASP A 6 22.48 7.95 -18.00
C ASP A 6 22.66 9.33 -17.28
N ASP A 7 22.81 9.30 -15.95
CA ASP A 7 22.94 10.44 -15.05
C ASP A 7 21.72 11.39 -15.04
N ILE A 8 20.58 10.94 -15.56
CA ILE A 8 19.30 11.64 -15.47
C ILE A 8 18.40 10.91 -14.47
N GLY A 9 17.69 11.68 -13.65
CA GLY A 9 16.79 11.07 -12.66
C GLY A 9 15.56 10.42 -13.28
N ASP A 10 15.33 9.16 -12.95
CA ASP A 10 14.19 8.35 -13.37
C ASP A 10 13.14 8.20 -12.25
N ILE A 11 11.97 7.67 -12.61
CA ILE A 11 10.95 7.25 -11.66
C ILE A 11 10.67 5.75 -11.85
N VAL A 12 10.65 5.02 -10.75
CA VAL A 12 10.07 3.68 -10.67
C VAL A 12 8.87 3.71 -9.75
N THR A 13 7.78 3.07 -10.15
CA THR A 13 6.54 3.05 -9.35
C THR A 13 5.87 1.69 -9.39
N GLY A 14 5.20 1.35 -8.31
CA GLY A 14 4.26 0.24 -8.29
C GLY A 14 2.87 0.67 -8.79
N SER A 15 1.95 -0.26 -8.81
CA SER A 15 0.58 -0.02 -9.26
C SER A 15 -0.42 -0.79 -8.42
N TRP A 16 -1.71 -0.39 -8.53
CA TRP A 16 -2.78 -1.11 -7.86
C TRP A 16 -2.90 -2.59 -8.30
N PRO A 17 -2.79 -2.95 -9.61
CA PRO A 17 -2.78 -4.35 -10.01
C PRO A 17 -1.48 -5.12 -9.68
N GLY A 18 -0.43 -4.43 -9.21
CA GLY A 18 0.82 -5.06 -8.77
C GLY A 18 1.97 -5.03 -9.78
N GLN A 19 1.78 -4.47 -10.98
CA GLN A 19 2.89 -4.27 -11.91
C GLN A 19 3.78 -3.11 -11.45
N LEU A 20 5.05 -3.18 -11.86
CA LEU A 20 6.03 -2.12 -11.68
C LEU A 20 6.25 -1.38 -13.00
N TYR A 21 6.33 -0.05 -12.93
CA TYR A 21 6.53 0.82 -14.09
C TYR A 21 7.79 1.63 -13.94
N PHE A 22 8.50 1.79 -15.04
CA PHE A 22 9.67 2.64 -15.19
C PHE A 22 9.34 3.82 -16.10
N PHE A 23 9.68 5.01 -15.67
CA PHE A 23 9.57 6.26 -16.41
C PHE A 23 10.98 6.82 -16.58
N LYS A 24 11.54 6.66 -17.77
CA LYS A 24 12.87 7.19 -18.09
C LYS A 24 12.86 8.72 -18.04
N GLY A 25 13.78 9.30 -17.31
CA GLY A 25 14.03 10.73 -17.28
C GLY A 25 14.53 11.25 -18.62
N LYS A 26 14.13 12.47 -18.98
CA LYS A 26 14.60 13.22 -20.15
C LYS A 26 15.31 14.52 -19.76
N GLY A 27 15.48 14.74 -18.46
CA GLY A 27 15.95 16.00 -17.92
C GLY A 27 14.84 17.05 -17.81
N LYS A 28 15.12 18.13 -17.06
CA LYS A 28 14.19 19.27 -16.84
C LYS A 28 12.82 18.88 -16.26
N GLY A 29 12.73 17.75 -15.58
CA GLY A 29 11.48 17.25 -15.00
C GLY A 29 10.55 16.56 -16.00
N GLU A 30 11.00 16.28 -17.20
CA GLU A 30 10.27 15.53 -18.21
C GLU A 30 10.59 14.02 -18.16
N PHE A 31 9.62 13.18 -18.51
CA PHE A 31 9.75 11.73 -18.51
C PHE A 31 9.22 11.14 -19.83
N ALA A 32 9.75 9.98 -20.20
CA ALA A 32 9.20 9.17 -21.28
C ALA A 32 7.87 8.52 -20.85
N ALA A 33 7.12 7.99 -21.82
CA ALA A 33 5.98 7.14 -21.53
C ALA A 33 6.40 5.93 -20.68
N PRO A 34 5.60 5.52 -19.69
CA PRO A 34 5.96 4.43 -18.80
C PRO A 34 6.10 3.10 -19.56
N VAL A 35 7.09 2.33 -19.17
CA VAL A 35 7.22 0.93 -19.59
C VAL A 35 7.11 0.03 -18.38
N LYS A 36 6.52 -1.15 -18.54
CA LYS A 36 6.47 -2.12 -17.46
C LYS A 36 7.82 -2.79 -17.28
N LEU A 37 8.24 -2.94 -16.03
CA LEU A 37 9.40 -3.75 -15.72
C LEU A 37 9.10 -5.22 -15.98
N GLN A 38 10.03 -5.89 -16.65
CA GLN A 38 9.89 -7.28 -17.03
C GLN A 38 11.04 -8.13 -16.50
N ARG A 39 10.76 -9.42 -16.31
CA ARG A 39 11.73 -10.48 -16.08
C ARG A 39 11.45 -11.64 -17.04
N ASP A 40 12.46 -12.07 -17.76
CA ASP A 40 12.32 -13.16 -18.75
C ASP A 40 11.18 -12.92 -19.76
N GLY A 41 10.99 -11.65 -20.18
CA GLY A 41 9.94 -11.24 -21.12
C GLY A 41 8.53 -11.20 -20.54
N LYS A 42 8.34 -11.35 -19.21
CA LYS A 42 7.05 -11.27 -18.52
C LYS A 42 7.01 -10.08 -17.58
N ASP A 43 5.88 -9.41 -17.52
CA ASP A 43 5.66 -8.32 -16.57
C ASP A 43 5.88 -8.79 -15.13
N ILE A 44 6.67 -8.04 -14.36
CA ILE A 44 6.83 -8.26 -12.93
C ILE A 44 5.52 -7.87 -12.25
N ASN A 45 4.90 -8.81 -11.53
CA ASN A 45 3.72 -8.59 -10.72
C ASN A 45 3.93 -9.21 -9.34
N LEU A 46 3.86 -8.39 -8.29
CA LEU A 46 4.19 -8.78 -6.91
C LEU A 46 3.04 -8.60 -5.93
N GLY A 47 1.83 -8.61 -6.45
CA GLY A 47 0.62 -8.42 -5.65
C GLY A 47 0.12 -6.98 -5.64
N SER A 48 -1.16 -6.83 -5.35
CA SER A 48 -1.89 -5.56 -5.47
C SER A 48 -1.32 -4.44 -4.58
N ALA A 49 -1.57 -3.20 -4.99
CA ALA A 49 -1.11 -1.99 -4.32
C ALA A 49 0.40 -2.02 -4.04
N SER A 50 1.18 -2.43 -5.05
CA SER A 50 2.63 -2.49 -4.92
C SER A 50 3.23 -1.09 -4.73
N THR A 51 4.22 -1.02 -3.86
CA THR A 51 5.11 0.14 -3.65
C THR A 51 6.52 -0.30 -4.00
N VAL A 52 7.37 0.62 -4.46
CA VAL A 52 8.73 0.27 -4.83
C VAL A 52 9.71 1.36 -4.38
N PHE A 53 10.85 0.92 -3.88
CA PHE A 53 11.99 1.75 -3.53
C PHE A 53 13.25 1.13 -4.15
N ALA A 54 14.06 1.92 -4.85
CA ALA A 54 15.30 1.44 -5.43
C ALA A 54 16.50 1.86 -4.56
N ALA A 55 17.39 0.93 -4.28
CA ALA A 55 18.60 1.15 -3.50
C ALA A 55 19.69 0.16 -3.91
N ASP A 56 20.95 0.55 -3.76
CA ASP A 56 22.05 -0.40 -3.83
C ASP A 56 22.09 -1.26 -2.55
N TRP A 57 21.04 -2.10 -2.41
CA TRP A 57 20.82 -2.90 -1.20
C TRP A 57 21.95 -3.87 -0.90
N ARG A 58 22.61 -4.38 -1.94
CA ARG A 58 23.70 -5.36 -1.84
C ARG A 58 25.09 -4.73 -1.98
N ASN A 59 25.18 -3.39 -1.97
CA ASN A 59 26.43 -2.64 -2.18
C ASN A 59 27.23 -3.15 -3.40
N SER A 60 26.52 -3.36 -4.48
CA SER A 60 27.04 -3.92 -5.73
C SER A 60 27.32 -2.86 -6.80
N GLY A 61 27.04 -1.60 -6.52
CA GLY A 61 27.04 -0.49 -7.46
C GLY A 61 25.81 -0.46 -8.38
N ARG A 62 24.77 -1.27 -8.09
CA ARG A 62 23.57 -1.42 -8.89
C ARG A 62 22.33 -1.25 -8.01
N LEU A 63 21.28 -0.63 -8.55
CA LEU A 63 20.05 -0.44 -7.82
C LEU A 63 19.18 -1.69 -7.86
N ASP A 64 19.01 -2.32 -6.71
CA ASP A 64 18.01 -3.35 -6.47
C ASP A 64 16.65 -2.68 -6.20
N LEU A 65 15.55 -3.44 -6.28
CA LEU A 65 14.22 -2.95 -5.94
C LEU A 65 13.71 -3.61 -4.66
N LEU A 66 13.31 -2.80 -3.68
CA LEU A 66 12.54 -3.20 -2.52
C LEU A 66 11.07 -2.96 -2.82
N VAL A 67 10.25 -4.00 -2.73
CA VAL A 67 8.83 -3.91 -3.10
C VAL A 67 7.96 -4.33 -1.94
N GLY A 68 6.99 -3.46 -1.61
CA GLY A 68 5.90 -3.76 -0.70
C GLY A 68 4.60 -4.04 -1.44
N ASN A 69 3.61 -4.62 -0.77
CA ASN A 69 2.28 -4.86 -1.33
C ASN A 69 1.18 -4.79 -0.27
N ILE A 70 -0.07 -4.86 -0.71
CA ILE A 70 -1.25 -4.80 0.17
C ILE A 70 -1.28 -5.93 1.20
N ASN A 71 -0.66 -7.08 0.89
CA ASN A 71 -0.59 -8.21 1.81
C ASN A 71 0.47 -8.00 2.91
N GLY A 72 1.28 -6.93 2.83
CA GLY A 72 2.35 -6.64 3.77
C GLY A 72 3.64 -7.43 3.54
N ASP A 73 3.79 -8.08 2.39
CA ASP A 73 5.06 -8.69 2.02
C ASP A 73 6.10 -7.61 1.71
N ILE A 74 7.34 -7.87 2.02
CA ILE A 74 8.49 -7.07 1.59
C ILE A 74 9.39 -7.97 0.77
N LEU A 75 9.57 -7.60 -0.51
CA LEU A 75 10.33 -8.38 -1.47
C LEU A 75 11.55 -7.59 -1.94
N LEU A 76 12.64 -8.30 -2.15
CA LEU A 76 13.82 -7.80 -2.84
C LEU A 76 13.83 -8.38 -4.26
N ILE A 77 13.95 -7.51 -5.26
CA ILE A 77 14.26 -7.90 -6.63
C ILE A 77 15.71 -7.47 -6.91
N PRO A 78 16.65 -8.40 -6.98
CA PRO A 78 18.04 -8.07 -7.25
C PRO A 78 18.22 -7.56 -8.68
N ASN A 79 19.08 -6.57 -8.88
CA ASN A 79 19.60 -6.24 -10.21
C ASN A 79 20.85 -7.07 -10.48
N ASP A 80 20.72 -8.11 -11.29
CA ASP A 80 21.82 -9.02 -11.66
C ASP A 80 22.50 -8.60 -12.97
N GLY A 81 22.05 -7.49 -13.59
CA GLY A 81 22.65 -6.89 -14.77
C GLY A 81 23.80 -5.94 -14.46
N SER A 82 23.82 -4.77 -15.09
CA SER A 82 24.75 -3.68 -14.83
C SER A 82 24.00 -2.41 -14.40
N LYS A 83 24.72 -1.31 -14.08
CA LYS A 83 24.10 -0.04 -13.73
C LYS A 83 23.29 0.52 -14.91
N ASP A 84 23.86 0.47 -16.11
CA ASP A 84 23.30 1.00 -17.37
C ASP A 84 22.32 0.04 -18.08
N ARG A 85 22.29 -1.23 -17.68
CA ARG A 85 21.40 -2.27 -18.24
C ARG A 85 20.91 -3.19 -17.13
N PRO A 86 19.93 -2.72 -16.36
CA PRO A 86 19.38 -3.51 -15.25
C PRO A 86 18.71 -4.79 -15.79
N VAL A 87 19.03 -5.92 -15.18
CA VAL A 87 18.36 -7.21 -15.37
C VAL A 87 17.84 -7.67 -14.02
N TYR A 88 16.55 -7.63 -13.86
CA TYR A 88 15.92 -7.96 -12.57
C TYR A 88 15.80 -9.47 -12.39
N GLY A 89 16.39 -9.97 -11.31
CA GLY A 89 16.39 -11.37 -10.93
C GLY A 89 15.11 -11.83 -10.25
N THR A 90 15.17 -13.01 -9.64
CA THR A 90 14.00 -13.60 -8.98
C THR A 90 13.66 -12.84 -7.68
N PRO A 91 12.42 -12.36 -7.54
CA PRO A 91 11.96 -11.75 -6.30
C PRO A 91 12.04 -12.72 -5.12
N ARG A 92 12.52 -12.25 -3.98
CA ARG A 92 12.58 -13.03 -2.75
C ARG A 92 12.06 -12.20 -1.57
N LYS A 93 11.36 -12.85 -0.63
CA LYS A 93 10.93 -12.19 0.59
C LYS A 93 12.13 -11.83 1.46
N LEU A 94 12.13 -10.61 2.00
CA LEU A 94 13.09 -10.24 3.01
C LEU A 94 12.71 -10.87 4.36
N GLU A 95 13.72 -11.30 5.08
CA GLU A 95 13.60 -11.94 6.38
C GLU A 95 14.25 -11.10 7.47
N ALA A 96 13.65 -11.12 8.65
CA ALA A 96 14.24 -10.58 9.87
C ALA A 96 14.27 -11.67 10.93
N ASN A 97 15.42 -11.87 11.56
CA ASN A 97 15.62 -12.95 12.53
C ASN A 97 15.19 -14.33 11.99
N GLY A 98 15.47 -14.60 10.70
CA GLY A 98 15.17 -15.87 10.03
C GLY A 98 13.69 -16.13 9.73
N GLN A 99 12.85 -15.11 9.79
CA GLN A 99 11.44 -15.19 9.43
C GLN A 99 11.07 -14.13 8.39
N PRO A 100 10.23 -14.45 7.39
CA PRO A 100 9.74 -13.47 6.44
C PRO A 100 9.09 -12.27 7.14
N ILE A 101 9.50 -11.07 6.74
CA ILE A 101 8.92 -9.85 7.28
C ILE A 101 7.47 -9.71 6.76
N LYS A 102 6.58 -9.37 7.68
CA LYS A 102 5.18 -9.12 7.38
C LYS A 102 4.76 -7.81 8.05
N ALA A 103 4.42 -6.80 7.24
CA ALA A 103 3.96 -5.52 7.77
C ALA A 103 2.61 -5.70 8.47
N PRO A 104 2.43 -5.19 9.69
CA PRO A 104 1.15 -5.17 10.37
C PRO A 104 0.03 -4.54 9.52
N HIS A 105 -1.10 -5.21 9.43
CA HIS A 105 -2.25 -4.80 8.62
C HIS A 105 -1.95 -4.56 7.12
N GLY A 106 -0.88 -5.18 6.62
CA GLY A 106 -0.53 -5.14 5.20
C GLY A 106 0.00 -3.78 4.71
N ASP A 107 -0.26 -3.47 3.44
CA ASP A 107 0.03 -2.18 2.76
C ASP A 107 1.45 -1.67 3.03
N SER A 108 2.43 -2.55 2.89
CA SER A 108 3.82 -2.29 3.22
C SER A 108 4.47 -1.26 2.30
N HIS A 109 5.34 -0.41 2.86
CA HIS A 109 6.13 0.58 2.15
C HIS A 109 7.58 0.51 2.63
N PRO A 110 8.44 -0.32 1.99
CA PRO A 110 9.84 -0.45 2.35
C PRO A 110 10.68 0.73 1.84
N VAL A 111 11.63 1.16 2.66
CA VAL A 111 12.66 2.15 2.35
C VAL A 111 13.99 1.67 2.93
N ALA A 112 15.08 1.86 2.20
CA ALA A 112 16.43 1.59 2.68
C ALA A 112 17.14 2.87 3.06
N ALA A 113 17.76 2.90 4.24
CA ALA A 113 18.58 4.00 4.72
C ALA A 113 19.57 3.49 5.78
N ASP A 114 20.72 4.12 5.89
CA ASP A 114 21.64 3.91 7.01
C ASP A 114 21.09 4.66 8.25
N TRP A 115 20.12 4.00 8.91
CA TRP A 115 19.35 4.66 9.96
C TRP A 115 20.17 4.99 11.20
N ASP A 116 21.11 4.15 11.58
CA ASP A 116 21.92 4.35 12.79
C ASP A 116 23.34 4.85 12.53
N GLY A 117 23.70 5.11 11.27
CA GLY A 117 24.99 5.70 10.88
C GLY A 117 26.15 4.73 10.93
N ASP A 118 25.89 3.40 10.86
CA ASP A 118 26.95 2.38 10.88
C ASP A 118 27.54 2.07 9.49
N GLY A 119 27.07 2.79 8.48
CA GLY A 119 27.51 2.69 7.09
C GLY A 119 26.87 1.54 6.32
N LYS A 120 25.83 0.88 6.85
CA LYS A 120 25.08 -0.20 6.22
C LYS A 120 23.63 0.23 6.02
N LEU A 121 23.02 -0.19 4.91
CA LEU A 121 21.60 0.06 4.71
C LEU A 121 20.77 -0.82 5.62
N ASP A 122 19.91 -0.18 6.39
CA ASP A 122 18.84 -0.78 7.17
C ASP A 122 17.55 -0.77 6.36
N LEU A 123 16.53 -1.49 6.83
CA LEU A 123 15.20 -1.47 6.26
C LEU A 123 14.23 -0.74 7.19
N ILE A 124 13.53 0.24 6.64
CA ILE A 124 12.43 0.94 7.32
C ILE A 124 11.13 0.65 6.56
N VAL A 125 10.09 0.28 7.29
CA VAL A 125 8.82 -0.18 6.70
C VAL A 125 7.66 0.60 7.29
N GLY A 126 6.96 1.34 6.44
CA GLY A 126 5.62 1.85 6.74
C GLY A 126 4.58 0.75 6.56
N CYS A 127 3.57 0.71 7.43
CA CYS A 127 2.62 -0.37 7.55
C CYS A 127 1.17 0.09 7.41
N GLY A 128 0.27 -0.85 7.12
CA GLY A 128 -1.14 -0.58 6.93
C GLY A 128 -1.85 -0.02 8.17
N ASP A 129 -1.40 -0.35 9.37
CA ASP A 129 -1.91 0.20 10.63
C ASP A 129 -1.36 1.59 11.00
N GLY A 130 -0.54 2.19 10.11
CA GLY A 130 0.11 3.49 10.35
C GLY A 130 1.40 3.41 11.16
N SER A 131 1.82 2.23 11.61
CA SER A 131 3.11 2.06 12.29
C SER A 131 4.27 2.13 11.30
N VAL A 132 5.45 2.48 11.82
CA VAL A 132 6.72 2.44 11.10
C VAL A 132 7.70 1.58 11.87
N TRP A 133 8.30 0.62 11.20
CA TRP A 133 9.23 -0.33 11.79
C TRP A 133 10.62 -0.20 11.19
N TRP A 134 11.63 -0.29 12.02
CA TRP A 134 13.04 -0.34 11.66
C TRP A 134 13.59 -1.75 11.89
N TYR A 135 14.28 -2.28 10.90
CA TYR A 135 14.98 -3.55 10.92
C TYR A 135 16.46 -3.28 10.67
N LYS A 136 17.26 -3.30 11.74
CA LYS A 136 18.70 -3.04 11.65
C LYS A 136 19.41 -4.13 10.86
N ASN A 137 20.33 -3.72 9.98
CA ASN A 137 21.23 -4.64 9.29
C ASN A 137 22.40 -5.03 10.20
N ILE A 138 22.34 -6.22 10.75
CA ILE A 138 23.40 -6.83 11.58
C ILE A 138 24.37 -7.69 10.74
N GLY A 139 24.16 -7.78 9.43
CA GLY A 139 25.07 -8.44 8.49
C GLY A 139 26.17 -7.51 7.98
N SER A 140 26.57 -7.71 6.72
CA SER A 140 27.50 -6.83 6.01
C SER A 140 26.76 -5.91 5.03
N LYS A 141 27.51 -5.00 4.37
CA LYS A 141 26.94 -4.17 3.27
C LYS A 141 26.51 -5.01 2.09
N THR A 142 27.27 -6.08 1.76
CA THR A 142 27.00 -6.94 0.60
C THR A 142 26.06 -8.11 0.90
N GLU A 143 25.95 -8.49 2.17
CA GLU A 143 25.08 -9.56 2.66
C GLU A 143 24.24 -9.06 3.84
N PRO A 144 23.23 -8.24 3.60
CA PRO A 144 22.37 -7.72 4.66
C PRO A 144 21.64 -8.86 5.39
N LYS A 145 21.68 -8.80 6.72
CA LYS A 145 20.91 -9.67 7.63
C LYS A 145 20.15 -8.78 8.59
N LEU A 146 18.85 -8.89 8.60
CA LEU A 146 18.02 -8.00 9.38
C LEU A 146 17.71 -8.59 10.75
N ALA A 147 17.93 -7.77 11.77
CA ALA A 147 17.51 -8.07 13.14
C ALA A 147 15.99 -7.99 13.28
N LYS A 148 15.47 -8.45 14.42
CA LYS A 148 14.07 -8.25 14.80
C LYS A 148 13.70 -6.77 14.72
N GLY A 149 12.54 -6.47 14.12
CA GLY A 149 12.05 -5.12 13.95
C GLY A 149 11.79 -4.40 15.29
N VAL A 150 12.02 -3.09 15.28
CA VAL A 150 11.72 -2.16 16.38
C VAL A 150 10.77 -1.10 15.83
N ALA A 151 9.67 -0.84 16.55
CA ALA A 151 8.72 0.19 16.14
C ALA A 151 9.32 1.59 16.39
N LEU A 152 9.47 2.37 15.32
CA LEU A 152 9.84 3.81 15.38
C LEU A 152 8.60 4.66 15.61
N VAL A 153 7.50 4.33 14.93
CA VAL A 153 6.19 4.97 15.10
C VAL A 153 5.19 3.88 15.47
N LYS A 154 4.40 4.13 16.50
CA LYS A 154 3.36 3.20 16.94
C LYS A 154 2.19 3.20 15.95
N ALA A 155 1.42 2.12 15.94
CA ALA A 155 0.19 2.02 15.17
C ALA A 155 -0.76 3.20 15.45
N ALA A 156 -1.45 3.64 14.42
CA ALA A 156 -2.49 4.65 14.54
C ALA A 156 -3.58 4.17 15.51
N PRO A 157 -4.22 5.08 16.25
CA PRO A 157 -5.37 4.72 17.05
C PRO A 157 -6.45 4.09 16.15
N THR A 158 -7.02 2.97 16.57
CA THR A 158 -8.15 2.36 15.85
C THR A 158 -9.28 3.38 15.75
N PRO A 159 -9.75 3.70 14.53
CA PRO A 159 -10.85 4.62 14.38
C PRO A 159 -12.09 4.10 15.13
N ASN A 160 -12.69 4.94 15.94
CA ASN A 160 -13.96 4.58 16.57
C ASN A 160 -15.09 4.84 15.55
N TYR A 161 -15.54 3.78 14.92
CA TYR A 161 -16.63 3.81 13.94
C TYR A 161 -18.03 3.83 14.58
N ASN A 162 -18.12 3.82 15.93
CA ASN A 162 -19.40 3.91 16.60
C ASN A 162 -20.10 5.22 16.27
N ASP A 163 -21.37 5.11 15.93
CA ASP A 163 -22.23 6.25 15.59
C ASP A 163 -22.30 7.31 16.69
N ASP A 164 -22.07 6.90 17.95
CA ASP A 164 -22.13 7.77 19.13
C ASP A 164 -20.76 8.39 19.51
N ALA A 165 -19.68 8.05 18.78
CA ALA A 165 -18.38 8.63 19.06
C ALA A 165 -18.41 10.16 18.80
N PRO A 166 -17.82 10.98 19.69
CA PRO A 166 -17.76 12.42 19.46
C PRO A 166 -16.95 12.73 18.19
N PRO A 167 -17.22 13.86 17.51
CA PRO A 167 -16.40 14.32 16.40
C PRO A 167 -14.94 14.41 16.83
N MET A 168 -14.02 14.00 15.96
CA MET A 168 -12.58 14.14 16.23
C MET A 168 -12.24 15.62 16.31
N LYS A 169 -11.74 16.07 17.46
CA LYS A 169 -11.33 17.47 17.71
C LYS A 169 -9.90 17.74 17.23
N GLU A 170 -9.09 16.71 17.12
CA GLU A 170 -7.67 16.81 16.75
C GLU A 170 -7.35 15.86 15.62
N ILE A 171 -6.52 16.32 14.69
CA ILE A 171 -5.93 15.47 13.66
C ILE A 171 -4.94 14.53 14.35
N LYS A 172 -5.10 13.22 14.14
CA LYS A 172 -4.20 12.18 14.66
C LYS A 172 -3.57 11.43 13.51
N PRO A 173 -2.36 10.85 13.70
CA PRO A 173 -1.77 9.96 12.70
C PRO A 173 -2.77 8.90 12.27
N GLY A 174 -2.86 8.71 10.96
CA GLY A 174 -3.76 7.76 10.32
C GLY A 174 -3.07 6.42 10.01
N THR A 175 -3.69 5.68 9.11
CA THR A 175 -3.26 4.37 8.64
C THR A 175 -2.45 4.49 7.34
N ARG A 176 -1.97 3.35 6.79
CA ARG A 176 -1.26 3.26 5.50
C ARG A 176 0.00 4.13 5.43
N ALA A 177 0.88 4.01 6.42
CA ALA A 177 2.10 4.80 6.50
C ALA A 177 2.96 4.67 5.24
N LYS A 178 3.30 5.81 4.62
CA LYS A 178 4.26 5.94 3.53
C LYS A 178 5.45 6.77 4.02
N VAL A 179 6.61 6.16 4.04
CA VAL A 179 7.80 6.70 4.72
C VAL A 179 8.75 7.34 3.74
N CYS A 180 9.27 8.52 4.10
CA CYS A 180 10.46 9.10 3.51
C CYS A 180 11.48 9.33 4.64
N VAL A 181 12.73 9.00 4.38
CA VAL A 181 13.83 9.14 5.33
C VAL A 181 14.78 10.21 4.83
N VAL A 182 15.03 11.23 5.63
CA VAL A 182 15.84 12.41 5.28
C VAL A 182 16.37 13.08 6.55
N ASP A 183 17.53 13.68 6.50
CA ASP A 183 17.99 14.63 7.52
C ASP A 183 17.25 15.95 7.27
N TRP A 184 16.14 16.16 7.99
CA TRP A 184 15.23 17.28 7.75
C TRP A 184 15.73 18.60 8.34
N ASP A 185 16.31 18.55 9.51
CA ASP A 185 16.79 19.74 10.23
C ASP A 185 18.30 20.00 10.08
N GLY A 186 19.02 19.17 9.35
CA GLY A 186 20.43 19.31 9.03
C GLY A 186 21.36 18.99 10.18
N ASP A 187 20.90 18.21 11.15
CA ASP A 187 21.69 17.85 12.35
C ASP A 187 22.59 16.61 12.16
N GLY A 188 22.60 16.05 10.95
CA GLY A 188 23.40 14.87 10.59
C GLY A 188 22.73 13.54 10.96
N ARG A 189 21.52 13.55 11.46
CA ARG A 189 20.71 12.35 11.75
C ARG A 189 19.51 12.27 10.81
N LEU A 190 19.17 11.06 10.46
CA LEU A 190 17.99 10.83 9.60
C LEU A 190 16.71 10.93 10.42
N ASP A 191 15.73 11.64 9.88
CA ASP A 191 14.39 11.82 10.38
C ASP A 191 13.37 11.06 9.54
N LEU A 192 12.11 11.05 9.97
CA LEU A 192 11.01 10.44 9.25
C LEU A 192 9.98 11.49 8.82
N LEU A 193 9.66 11.51 7.52
CA LEU A 193 8.42 12.04 7.02
C LEU A 193 7.48 10.86 6.77
N VAL A 194 6.32 10.88 7.40
CA VAL A 194 5.34 9.79 7.31
C VAL A 194 4.04 10.33 6.74
N GLY A 195 3.76 9.99 5.49
CA GLY A 195 2.45 10.22 4.91
C GLY A 195 1.44 9.20 5.44
N ASP A 196 0.22 9.62 5.70
CA ASP A 196 -0.84 8.76 6.18
C ASP A 196 -2.15 8.90 5.41
N PHE A 197 -3.08 8.04 5.73
CA PHE A 197 -4.48 8.12 5.32
C PHE A 197 -5.37 8.06 6.55
N GLY A 198 -6.20 9.07 6.71
CA GLY A 198 -7.14 9.18 7.80
C GLY A 198 -8.58 9.37 7.31
N MET A 199 -9.52 9.12 8.20
CA MET A 199 -10.92 9.41 8.01
C MET A 199 -11.43 10.12 9.25
N SER A 200 -12.02 11.29 9.06
CA SER A 200 -12.67 12.02 10.13
C SER A 200 -14.18 12.03 9.94
N TYR A 201 -14.89 11.91 11.05
CA TYR A 201 -16.35 11.90 11.06
C TYR A 201 -16.88 13.20 11.65
N GLY A 202 -17.81 13.81 10.95
CA GLY A 202 -18.59 14.93 11.46
C GLY A 202 -19.58 14.51 12.56
N PRO A 203 -20.41 15.41 13.05
CA PRO A 203 -21.46 15.08 14.01
C PRO A 203 -22.53 14.20 13.36
N LYS A 204 -23.11 13.27 14.14
CA LYS A 204 -24.26 12.48 13.69
C LYS A 204 -25.45 13.40 13.42
N PRO A 205 -26.15 13.25 12.29
CA PRO A 205 -27.36 14.01 12.01
C PRO A 205 -28.44 13.75 13.08
N LYS A 206 -29.12 14.81 13.51
CA LYS A 206 -30.29 14.66 14.36
C LYS A 206 -31.49 14.33 13.48
N LEU A 207 -31.93 13.09 13.53
CA LEU A 207 -33.03 12.61 12.70
C LEU A 207 -34.38 12.88 13.40
N SER A 208 -35.35 13.39 12.64
CA SER A 208 -36.75 13.42 13.02
C SER A 208 -37.35 12.00 13.06
N GLU A 209 -38.50 11.80 13.68
CA GLU A 209 -39.20 10.50 13.66
C GLU A 209 -39.58 10.07 12.22
N ALA A 210 -39.87 11.05 11.36
CA ALA A 210 -40.10 10.81 9.93
C ALA A 210 -38.84 10.29 9.23
N ASP A 211 -37.66 10.90 9.49
CA ASP A 211 -36.38 10.48 8.89
C ASP A 211 -36.00 9.08 9.37
N LYS A 212 -36.16 8.75 10.64
CA LYS A 212 -35.91 7.42 11.21
C LYS A 212 -36.80 6.36 10.53
N LYS A 213 -38.03 6.69 10.22
CA LYS A 213 -38.93 5.79 9.48
C LYS A 213 -38.43 5.55 8.07
N ILE A 214 -38.05 6.62 7.36
CA ILE A 214 -37.48 6.52 6.00
C ILE A 214 -36.19 5.69 6.01
N GLU A 215 -35.30 5.95 6.96
CA GLU A 215 -34.04 5.20 7.12
C GLU A 215 -34.31 3.72 7.31
N LYS A 216 -35.22 3.36 8.22
CA LYS A 216 -35.60 1.96 8.49
C LYS A 216 -36.19 1.25 7.27
N GLU A 217 -37.13 1.90 6.58
CA GLU A 217 -37.78 1.35 5.39
C GLU A 217 -36.76 1.18 4.23
N THR A 218 -35.84 2.16 4.07
CA THR A 218 -34.82 2.10 3.04
C THR A 218 -33.80 1.02 3.32
N ASN A 219 -33.37 0.84 4.57
CA ASN A 219 -32.48 -0.26 4.97
C ASN A 219 -33.13 -1.63 4.73
N ALA A 220 -34.43 -1.78 5.01
CA ALA A 220 -35.16 -3.01 4.72
C ALA A 220 -35.14 -3.33 3.20
N LYS A 221 -35.40 -2.31 2.36
CA LYS A 221 -35.33 -2.46 0.88
C LYS A 221 -33.92 -2.82 0.43
N LEU A 222 -32.88 -2.24 1.02
CA LEU A 222 -31.49 -2.61 0.72
C LEU A 222 -31.20 -4.07 1.04
N GLN A 223 -31.65 -4.57 2.17
CA GLN A 223 -31.48 -5.99 2.54
C GLN A 223 -32.18 -6.93 1.54
N GLU A 224 -33.38 -6.60 1.12
CA GLU A 224 -34.08 -7.38 0.08
C GLU A 224 -33.34 -7.33 -1.27
N LEU A 225 -32.82 -6.17 -1.63
CA LEU A 225 -32.05 -5.98 -2.85
C LEU A 225 -30.74 -6.75 -2.85
N GLN A 226 -30.04 -6.77 -1.72
CA GLN A 226 -28.83 -7.59 -1.53
C GLN A 226 -29.10 -9.08 -1.77
N LYS A 227 -30.22 -9.60 -1.26
CA LYS A 227 -30.63 -10.98 -1.53
C LYS A 227 -30.84 -11.25 -3.02
N LYS A 228 -31.35 -10.28 -3.78
CA LYS A 228 -31.53 -10.39 -5.24
C LYS A 228 -30.21 -10.29 -6.01
N LEU A 229 -29.24 -9.55 -5.50
CA LEU A 229 -27.90 -9.42 -6.09
C LEU A 229 -27.00 -10.64 -5.77
N GLN A 230 -27.24 -11.34 -4.66
CA GLN A 230 -26.41 -12.45 -4.21
C GLN A 230 -26.22 -13.55 -5.27
N PRO A 231 -27.25 -14.01 -6.00
CA PRO A 231 -27.07 -15.04 -7.04
C PRO A 231 -26.07 -14.66 -8.13
N PHE A 232 -25.98 -13.37 -8.51
CA PHE A 232 -25.02 -12.89 -9.50
C PHE A 232 -23.58 -12.94 -8.94
N HIS A 233 -23.41 -12.58 -7.68
CA HIS A 233 -22.11 -12.71 -7.01
C HIS A 233 -21.69 -14.18 -6.86
N ASP A 234 -22.62 -15.05 -6.49
CA ASP A 234 -22.37 -16.49 -6.38
C ASP A 234 -21.98 -17.09 -7.74
N GLU A 235 -22.65 -16.69 -8.80
CA GLU A 235 -22.32 -17.11 -10.18
C GLU A 235 -20.93 -16.60 -10.60
N TYR A 236 -20.61 -15.34 -10.30
CA TYR A 236 -19.28 -14.79 -10.53
C TYR A 236 -18.20 -15.62 -9.82
N PHE A 237 -18.35 -15.87 -8.53
CA PHE A 237 -17.39 -16.65 -7.77
C PHE A 237 -17.31 -18.10 -8.26
N LYS A 238 -18.43 -18.71 -8.64
CA LYS A 238 -18.44 -20.04 -9.25
C LYS A 238 -17.61 -20.06 -10.53
N LYS A 239 -17.81 -19.09 -11.45
CA LYS A 239 -17.03 -18.97 -12.68
C LYS A 239 -15.53 -18.70 -12.41
N MET A 240 -15.20 -17.94 -11.37
CA MET A 240 -13.82 -17.72 -10.95
C MET A 240 -13.13 -18.99 -10.44
N GLN A 241 -13.87 -19.91 -9.84
CA GLN A 241 -13.34 -21.17 -9.33
C GLN A 241 -13.37 -22.30 -10.38
N GLU A 242 -14.20 -22.19 -11.41
CA GLU A 242 -14.37 -23.23 -12.41
C GLU A 242 -13.07 -23.47 -13.20
N GLY A 243 -12.54 -24.69 -13.10
CA GLY A 243 -11.29 -25.07 -13.73
C GLY A 243 -10.03 -24.40 -13.19
N ALA A 244 -10.12 -23.70 -12.04
CA ALA A 244 -8.98 -23.04 -11.43
C ALA A 244 -7.93 -24.06 -10.92
N LYS A 245 -6.67 -23.85 -11.29
CA LYS A 245 -5.54 -24.65 -10.79
C LYS A 245 -4.56 -23.75 -10.05
N PRO A 246 -3.85 -24.28 -9.04
CA PRO A 246 -2.86 -23.48 -8.29
C PRO A 246 -1.75 -22.90 -9.13
N ASP A 247 -1.40 -23.56 -10.24
CA ASP A 247 -0.32 -23.23 -11.18
C ASP A 247 -0.79 -22.52 -12.46
N ASP A 248 -2.07 -22.05 -12.50
CA ASP A 248 -2.57 -21.27 -13.61
C ASP A 248 -1.73 -20.02 -13.87
N SER A 249 -1.37 -19.81 -15.14
CA SER A 249 -0.69 -18.58 -15.54
C SER A 249 -1.57 -17.35 -15.30
N GLU A 250 -0.94 -16.17 -15.16
CA GLU A 250 -1.66 -14.91 -15.00
C GLU A 250 -2.59 -14.60 -16.19
N GLU A 251 -2.26 -15.06 -17.37
CA GLU A 251 -3.10 -14.92 -18.56
C GLU A 251 -4.37 -15.75 -18.43
N VAL A 252 -4.27 -17.01 -18.01
CA VAL A 252 -5.41 -17.90 -17.76
C VAL A 252 -6.31 -17.34 -16.65
N LYS A 253 -5.73 -16.79 -15.57
CA LYS A 253 -6.47 -16.13 -14.50
C LYS A 253 -7.24 -14.91 -15.01
N ARG A 254 -6.61 -14.05 -15.81
CA ARG A 254 -7.25 -12.87 -16.40
C ARG A 254 -8.37 -13.21 -17.37
N GLU A 255 -8.19 -14.24 -18.21
CA GLU A 255 -9.25 -14.70 -19.10
C GLU A 255 -10.45 -15.23 -18.32
N ARG A 256 -10.20 -16.00 -17.25
CA ARG A 256 -11.25 -16.49 -16.37
C ARG A 256 -12.00 -15.34 -15.69
N GLU A 257 -11.26 -14.36 -15.15
CA GLU A 257 -11.86 -13.15 -14.56
C GLU A 257 -12.71 -12.39 -15.57
N LYS A 258 -12.20 -12.16 -16.78
CA LYS A 258 -12.95 -11.50 -17.85
C LYS A 258 -14.24 -12.25 -18.21
N LYS A 259 -14.20 -13.58 -18.27
CA LYS A 259 -15.40 -14.40 -18.47
C LYS A 259 -16.37 -14.33 -17.30
N ALA A 260 -15.85 -14.34 -16.07
CA ALA A 260 -16.66 -14.23 -14.87
C ALA A 260 -17.34 -12.84 -14.78
N GLN A 261 -16.62 -11.76 -15.11
CA GLN A 261 -17.16 -10.39 -15.12
C GLN A 261 -18.37 -10.21 -16.05
N GLN A 262 -18.51 -11.03 -17.08
CA GLN A 262 -19.69 -10.97 -17.97
C GLN A 262 -21.02 -11.24 -17.23
N VAL A 263 -20.98 -11.85 -16.06
CA VAL A 263 -22.17 -11.98 -15.20
C VAL A 263 -22.77 -10.61 -14.86
N PHE A 264 -21.92 -9.60 -14.72
CA PHE A 264 -22.31 -8.24 -14.37
C PHE A 264 -22.79 -7.41 -15.57
N ASP A 265 -22.63 -7.92 -16.79
CA ASP A 265 -23.20 -7.31 -18.00
C ASP A 265 -24.71 -7.60 -18.15
N ASN A 266 -25.25 -8.44 -17.26
CA ASN A 266 -26.67 -8.77 -17.21
C ASN A 266 -27.52 -7.53 -16.91
N LYS A 267 -28.55 -7.29 -17.73
CA LYS A 267 -29.44 -6.12 -17.58
C LYS A 267 -30.15 -6.08 -16.24
N ASP A 268 -30.56 -7.25 -15.70
CA ASP A 268 -31.22 -7.33 -14.40
C ASP A 268 -30.27 -6.95 -13.27
N PHE A 269 -29.01 -7.42 -13.33
CA PHE A 269 -27.98 -7.02 -12.39
C PHE A 269 -27.73 -5.50 -12.42
N GLN A 270 -27.60 -4.92 -13.60
CA GLN A 270 -27.39 -3.47 -13.76
C GLN A 270 -28.60 -2.67 -13.23
N ALA A 271 -29.82 -3.13 -13.49
CA ALA A 271 -31.04 -2.50 -12.96
C ALA A 271 -31.10 -2.57 -11.42
N LEU A 272 -30.72 -3.71 -10.84
CA LEU A 272 -30.63 -3.87 -9.38
C LEU A 272 -29.53 -2.99 -8.77
N GLN A 273 -28.38 -2.85 -9.42
CA GLN A 273 -27.32 -1.93 -8.99
C GLN A 273 -27.79 -0.46 -9.02
N GLN A 274 -28.50 -0.04 -10.07
CA GLN A 274 -29.05 1.31 -10.13
C GLN A 274 -30.08 1.56 -9.00
N GLN A 275 -30.91 0.56 -8.67
CA GLN A 275 -31.82 0.64 -7.53
C GLN A 275 -31.05 0.76 -6.22
N GLN A 276 -29.98 -0.02 -6.05
CA GLN A 276 -29.12 0.04 -4.87
C GLN A 276 -28.51 1.43 -4.68
N GLN A 277 -27.99 2.01 -5.76
CA GLN A 277 -27.41 3.34 -5.73
C GLN A 277 -28.41 4.40 -5.27
N LYS A 278 -29.65 4.36 -5.83
CA LYS A 278 -30.72 5.28 -5.41
C LYS A 278 -31.08 5.15 -3.93
N LEU A 279 -31.10 3.92 -3.39
CA LEU A 279 -31.34 3.69 -1.97
C LEU A 279 -30.18 4.21 -1.11
N PHE A 280 -28.93 4.07 -1.54
CA PHE A 280 -27.78 4.69 -0.85
C PHE A 280 -27.85 6.22 -0.88
N GLU A 281 -28.23 6.81 -2.00
CA GLU A 281 -28.43 8.27 -2.10
C GLU A 281 -29.53 8.74 -1.14
N THR A 282 -30.61 7.97 -0.99
CA THR A 282 -31.67 8.25 -0.02
C THR A 282 -31.17 8.19 1.44
N LEU A 283 -30.26 7.26 1.76
CA LEU A 283 -29.70 7.11 3.08
C LEU A 283 -28.60 8.13 3.42
N ARG A 284 -27.95 8.68 2.40
CA ARG A 284 -26.79 9.58 2.57
C ARG A 284 -27.02 10.74 3.54
N PRO A 285 -28.18 11.44 3.55
CA PRO A 285 -28.45 12.52 4.50
C PRO A 285 -28.55 12.04 5.95
N PHE A 286 -28.87 10.77 6.18
CA PHE A 286 -29.04 10.17 7.50
C PHE A 286 -27.75 9.59 8.07
N GLN A 287 -26.76 9.39 7.21
CA GLN A 287 -25.44 8.88 7.60
C GLN A 287 -24.58 9.98 8.20
N ARG A 288 -23.71 9.58 9.10
CA ARG A 288 -22.70 10.47 9.65
C ARG A 288 -21.77 10.94 8.53
N PRO A 289 -21.64 12.24 8.28
CA PRO A 289 -20.73 12.72 7.26
C PRO A 289 -19.28 12.35 7.61
N TYR A 290 -18.51 12.00 6.62
CA TYR A 290 -17.08 11.74 6.79
C TYR A 290 -16.28 12.43 5.68
N THR A 291 -15.02 12.72 6.01
CA THR A 291 -14.05 13.24 5.05
C THR A 291 -12.79 12.40 5.12
N TYR A 292 -12.26 12.09 3.95
CA TYR A 292 -10.91 11.53 3.85
C TYR A 292 -9.90 12.66 3.98
N GLN A 293 -8.79 12.37 4.64
CA GLN A 293 -7.67 13.29 4.79
C GLN A 293 -6.36 12.50 4.73
N GLY A 294 -5.34 13.14 4.20
CA GLY A 294 -3.96 12.67 4.26
C GLY A 294 -3.11 13.74 4.89
N ASN A 295 -2.20 13.36 5.75
CA ASN A 295 -1.26 14.27 6.40
C ASN A 295 0.15 13.77 6.16
N VAL A 296 1.12 14.65 6.32
CA VAL A 296 2.53 14.30 6.43
C VAL A 296 3.00 14.69 7.82
N TRP A 297 3.47 13.71 8.56
CA TRP A 297 3.99 13.88 9.92
C TRP A 297 5.51 13.91 9.88
N LEU A 298 6.10 14.89 10.52
CA LEU A 298 7.54 14.98 10.71
C LEU A 298 7.89 14.43 12.11
N TYR A 299 8.75 13.43 12.16
CA TYR A 299 9.31 12.87 13.37
C TYR A 299 10.81 13.16 13.39
N LEU A 300 11.23 14.18 14.12
CA LEU A 300 12.63 14.51 14.34
C LEU A 300 13.27 13.51 15.31
N ARG A 301 14.40 12.96 14.91
CA ARG A 301 15.15 12.02 15.73
C ARG A 301 15.89 12.75 16.84
N LYS A 302 15.48 12.53 18.07
CA LYS A 302 16.15 13.14 19.24
C LYS A 302 17.48 12.46 19.53
N THR A 303 18.46 13.25 20.02
CA THR A 303 19.65 12.69 20.67
C THR A 303 19.22 11.82 21.85
N ALA A 304 19.82 10.63 22.00
CA ALA A 304 19.71 9.92 23.25
C ALA A 304 20.12 10.88 24.38
N PRO A 305 19.37 10.94 25.50
CA PRO A 305 19.84 11.72 26.64
C PRO A 305 21.27 11.25 26.96
N THR A 306 22.21 12.17 26.93
CA THR A 306 23.56 11.88 27.46
C THR A 306 23.38 11.39 28.89
N ALA A 307 23.67 10.10 29.11
CA ALA A 307 23.71 9.59 30.47
C ALA A 307 24.66 10.51 31.22
N GLY A 308 24.10 11.28 32.16
CA GLY A 308 24.88 12.19 32.98
C GLY A 308 26.04 11.44 33.59
N ARG A 309 27.23 11.96 33.39
CA ARG A 309 28.45 11.50 34.07
C ARG A 309 28.33 11.78 35.56
#